data_a93b05beba5d5824bef64b6f16699a44
#
_entry.id   a93b05beba5d5824bef64b6f16699a44
#
_cell.length_a   1.000
_cell.length_b   1.000
_cell.length_c   1.000
_cell.angle_alpha   90.00
_cell.angle_beta   90.00
_cell.angle_gamma   90.00
#
_symmetry.space_group_name_H-M   'P 1'
#
loop_
_entity.id
_entity.type
_entity.pdbx_description
1 polymer ?
#
loop_
_entity_poly.entity_id
_entity_poly.type
_entity_poly.pdbx_seq_one_letter_code
_entity_poly.pdbx_strand_id
1 'polypeptide(L)'
;MFPAVKTDNVALQLSQKRMALNVTWQAKIQTLMGFRQKWILSAAALIENASFPSNFGPPQCKFNRVPPMKMHIFRCACLAMVLCLPALASSSAAEVKVLTAGAFKQVVLALVPDFERQTGNKVAVDNDTAGGLQKRIESGEAFDVAIITPTIVDGLAASGKMVPNSRVNLATVSIGVVVKEGAPKPDIGTVEAFKNALLSAKSVAYIDPASGGSSGIYVDKLLERLGIADQVRPKAKLKKGGYVADLIVSGEAELGVHQISEIVPVKGAVLVGPLPKEIQNTTTYTAGLSAAAQNKDAAQALIKTLSGPAAASVFKAKGMEPAN
;
A
#
# COMPACT_ATOMS: atom_id res chain seq x y z
N MET A 1 -46.58 -23.82 2.25
CA MET A 1 -46.73 -22.66 3.16
C MET A 1 -45.40 -22.49 3.90
N PHE A 2 -44.53 -21.61 3.37
CA PHE A 2 -43.21 -21.36 3.96
C PHE A 2 -43.25 -20.04 4.73
N PRO A 3 -42.66 -19.95 5.94
CA PRO A 3 -42.64 -18.70 6.70
C PRO A 3 -41.62 -17.72 6.13
N ALA A 4 -42.03 -16.45 5.97
CA ALA A 4 -41.19 -15.33 5.59
C ALA A 4 -40.15 -15.03 6.69
N VAL A 5 -38.89 -14.94 6.30
CA VAL A 5 -37.75 -14.68 7.20
C VAL A 5 -37.65 -13.16 7.45
N LYS A 6 -37.58 -12.78 8.72
CA LYS A 6 -37.35 -11.42 9.22
C LYS A 6 -35.93 -10.93 8.88
N THR A 7 -35.73 -10.33 7.71
CA THR A 7 -34.44 -9.72 7.33
C THR A 7 -34.38 -8.20 7.54
N ASP A 8 -35.50 -7.55 7.82
CA ASP A 8 -35.56 -6.07 7.83
C ASP A 8 -35.01 -5.40 9.11
N ASN A 9 -34.90 -6.15 10.21
CA ASN A 9 -34.48 -5.56 11.49
C ASN A 9 -32.96 -5.36 11.66
N VAL A 10 -32.14 -6.15 10.97
CA VAL A 10 -30.67 -6.07 11.08
C VAL A 10 -30.10 -4.90 10.28
N ALA A 11 -30.65 -4.66 9.09
CA ALA A 11 -30.24 -3.53 8.26
C ALA A 11 -30.57 -2.17 8.89
N LEU A 12 -31.75 -2.09 9.55
CA LEU A 12 -32.18 -0.88 10.27
C LEU A 12 -31.29 -0.59 11.49
N GLN A 13 -30.92 -1.61 12.24
CA GLN A 13 -30.02 -1.46 13.40
C GLN A 13 -28.60 -1.07 13.01
N LEU A 14 -28.07 -1.58 11.89
CA LEU A 14 -26.75 -1.19 11.37
C LEU A 14 -26.75 0.25 10.83
N SER A 15 -27.83 0.70 10.21
CA SER A 15 -28.03 2.08 9.77
C SER A 15 -28.07 3.06 10.96
N GLN A 16 -28.79 2.74 12.00
CA GLN A 16 -28.87 3.56 13.21
C GLN A 16 -27.55 3.65 13.97
N LYS A 17 -26.78 2.55 14.05
CA LYS A 17 -25.41 2.56 14.64
C LYS A 17 -24.44 3.39 13.83
N ARG A 18 -24.50 3.39 12.48
CA ARG A 18 -23.68 4.25 11.63
C ARG A 18 -23.99 5.73 11.80
N MET A 19 -25.28 6.10 11.93
CA MET A 19 -25.66 7.49 12.18
C MET A 19 -25.19 7.96 13.57
N ALA A 20 -25.32 7.15 14.61
CA ALA A 20 -24.86 7.50 15.95
C ALA A 20 -23.33 7.69 16.01
N LEU A 21 -22.55 6.86 15.32
CA LEU A 21 -21.10 7.02 15.20
C LEU A 21 -20.70 8.30 14.47
N ASN A 22 -21.41 8.68 13.40
CA ASN A 22 -21.12 9.91 12.64
C ASN A 22 -21.41 11.18 13.46
N VAL A 23 -22.51 11.20 14.22
CA VAL A 23 -22.84 12.34 15.11
C VAL A 23 -21.80 12.51 16.22
N THR A 24 -21.31 11.41 16.79
CA THR A 24 -20.28 11.44 17.85
C THR A 24 -18.91 11.90 17.30
N TRP A 25 -18.57 11.56 16.08
CA TRP A 25 -17.36 12.02 15.40
C TRP A 25 -17.41 13.52 15.06
N GLN A 26 -18.54 13.99 14.54
CA GLN A 26 -18.76 15.42 14.25
C GLN A 26 -18.67 16.29 15.52
N ALA A 27 -19.25 15.82 16.62
CA ALA A 27 -19.17 16.51 17.90
C ALA A 27 -17.72 16.60 18.45
N LYS A 28 -16.92 15.55 18.30
CA LYS A 28 -15.49 15.56 18.68
C LYS A 28 -14.65 16.52 17.83
N ILE A 29 -14.91 16.61 16.53
CA ILE A 29 -14.21 17.55 15.62
C ILE A 29 -14.56 19.00 15.99
N GLN A 30 -15.82 19.30 16.26
CA GLN A 30 -16.25 20.64 16.68
C GLN A 30 -15.62 21.05 18.03
N THR A 31 -15.49 20.12 18.98
CA THR A 31 -14.85 20.39 20.29
C THR A 31 -13.34 20.67 20.11
N LEU A 32 -12.64 19.95 19.21
CA LEU A 32 -11.22 20.18 18.90
C LEU A 32 -10.98 21.52 18.18
N MET A 33 -11.86 21.91 17.25
CA MET A 33 -11.79 23.21 16.58
C MET A 33 -12.06 24.39 17.56
N GLY A 34 -13.00 24.25 18.50
CA GLY A 34 -13.27 25.22 19.51
C GLY A 34 -12.09 25.45 20.48
N PHE A 35 -11.32 24.40 20.79
CA PHE A 35 -10.10 24.53 21.60
C PHE A 35 -8.98 25.30 20.88
N ARG A 36 -8.82 25.09 19.59
CA ARG A 36 -7.80 25.80 18.77
C ARG A 36 -8.10 27.30 18.66
N GLN A 37 -9.36 27.67 18.51
CA GLN A 37 -9.79 29.07 18.42
C GLN A 37 -9.65 29.83 19.76
N LYS A 38 -9.91 29.17 20.90
CA LYS A 38 -9.69 29.75 22.24
C LYS A 38 -8.21 30.01 22.52
N TRP A 39 -7.29 29.18 22.06
CA TRP A 39 -5.84 29.39 22.24
C TRP A 39 -5.32 30.59 21.43
N ILE A 40 -5.80 30.78 20.20
CA ILE A 40 -5.41 31.93 19.35
C ILE A 40 -5.92 33.24 19.95
N LEU A 41 -7.14 33.28 20.47
CA LEU A 41 -7.71 34.46 21.11
C LEU A 41 -7.05 34.78 22.46
N SER A 42 -6.60 33.79 23.22
CA SER A 42 -5.88 33.95 24.47
C SER A 42 -4.46 34.51 24.27
N ALA A 43 -3.78 34.11 23.18
CA ALA A 43 -2.46 34.62 22.81
C ALA A 43 -2.52 36.09 22.35
N ALA A 44 -3.57 36.48 21.62
CA ALA A 44 -3.78 37.87 21.19
C ALA A 44 -4.07 38.83 22.40
N ALA A 45 -4.85 38.38 23.37
CA ALA A 45 -5.16 39.15 24.56
C ALA A 45 -3.97 39.36 25.49
N LEU A 46 -2.96 38.48 25.45
CA LEU A 46 -1.71 38.63 26.24
C LEU A 46 -0.75 39.68 25.65
N ILE A 47 -0.87 39.99 24.36
CA ILE A 47 -0.04 40.98 23.68
C ILE A 47 -0.62 42.42 23.89
N GLU A 48 -1.94 42.56 24.05
CA GLU A 48 -2.61 43.84 24.23
C GLU A 48 -2.50 44.41 25.68
N ASN A 49 -2.19 43.59 26.68
CA ASN A 49 -2.15 44.00 28.10
C ASN A 49 -0.72 44.20 28.65
N ALA A 50 0.29 44.35 27.83
CA ALA A 50 1.63 44.75 28.27
C ALA A 50 1.68 46.28 28.47
N SER A 51 1.00 46.78 29.52
CA SER A 51 1.14 48.16 30.00
C SER A 51 2.51 48.31 30.66
N PHE A 52 3.42 49.04 30.03
CA PHE A 52 4.65 49.48 30.66
C PHE A 52 4.34 50.56 31.71
N PRO A 53 4.86 50.48 32.94
CA PRO A 53 4.67 51.52 33.93
C PRO A 53 5.46 52.79 33.56
N SER A 54 4.75 53.88 33.36
CA SER A 54 5.26 55.24 33.17
C SER A 54 5.61 55.87 34.51
N ASN A 55 6.76 55.53 35.10
CA ASN A 55 7.31 56.28 36.22
C ASN A 55 8.84 56.22 36.24
N PHE A 56 9.45 57.03 35.41
CA PHE A 56 10.81 57.51 35.66
C PHE A 56 10.91 58.94 35.17
N GLY A 57 11.08 59.85 36.13
CA GLY A 57 11.33 61.27 35.89
C GLY A 57 12.67 61.48 35.20
N PRO A 58 12.85 62.62 34.50
CA PRO A 58 14.00 62.83 33.63
C PRO A 58 15.28 63.04 34.43
N PRO A 59 16.35 62.26 34.19
CA PRO A 59 17.66 62.63 34.65
C PRO A 59 18.18 63.75 33.79
N GLN A 60 18.58 64.85 34.40
CA GLN A 60 19.28 65.93 33.75
C GLN A 60 20.70 65.49 33.38
N CYS A 61 20.92 65.10 32.13
CA CYS A 61 22.25 64.89 31.59
C CYS A 61 22.55 65.92 30.52
N LYS A 62 23.66 66.62 30.73
CA LYS A 62 24.21 67.65 29.82
C LYS A 62 24.50 67.02 28.42
N PHE A 63 23.90 67.61 27.42
CA PHE A 63 24.08 67.24 26.01
C PHE A 63 25.51 67.57 25.54
N ASN A 64 26.36 66.55 25.32
CA ASN A 64 27.45 66.64 24.40
C ASN A 64 26.95 66.14 23.03
N ARG A 65 27.09 66.99 22.03
CA ARG A 65 26.64 66.74 20.64
C ARG A 65 27.31 65.47 20.06
N VAL A 66 26.52 64.46 19.79
CA VAL A 66 26.91 63.29 19.01
C VAL A 66 26.36 63.47 17.61
N PRO A 67 27.17 63.29 16.53
CA PRO A 67 26.73 63.53 15.15
C PRO A 67 25.65 62.50 14.72
N PRO A 68 24.74 62.89 13.79
CA PRO A 68 23.54 62.11 13.45
C PRO A 68 23.78 60.87 12.55
N MET A 69 25.01 60.42 12.43
CA MET A 69 25.37 59.41 11.38
C MET A 69 25.25 57.95 11.82
N LYS A 70 24.83 57.65 13.07
CA LYS A 70 24.74 56.23 13.56
C LYS A 70 23.32 55.64 13.62
N MET A 71 22.29 56.42 13.33
CA MET A 71 20.89 55.97 13.50
C MET A 71 20.36 55.23 12.23
N HIS A 72 20.96 55.44 11.07
CA HIS A 72 20.57 54.73 9.83
C HIS A 72 21.10 53.30 9.77
N ILE A 73 22.27 53.01 10.37
CA ILE A 73 22.88 51.67 10.34
C ILE A 73 22.06 50.68 11.20
N PHE A 74 21.49 51.13 12.33
CA PHE A 74 20.66 50.26 13.18
C PHE A 74 19.30 49.95 12.58
N ARG A 75 18.71 50.86 11.81
CA ARG A 75 17.45 50.62 11.08
C ARG A 75 17.61 49.67 9.92
N CYS A 76 18.72 49.72 9.21
CA CYS A 76 19.03 48.78 8.12
C CYS A 76 19.35 47.39 8.63
N ALA A 77 20.00 47.23 9.79
CA ALA A 77 20.30 45.92 10.40
C ALA A 77 19.04 45.18 10.89
N CYS A 78 18.07 45.90 11.43
CA CYS A 78 16.79 45.25 11.83
C CYS A 78 15.91 44.90 10.65
N LEU A 79 15.96 45.65 9.52
CA LEU A 79 15.20 45.33 8.30
C LEU A 79 15.80 44.14 7.54
N ALA A 80 17.13 43.98 7.58
CA ALA A 80 17.82 42.84 6.97
C ALA A 80 17.60 41.51 7.74
N MET A 81 17.37 41.58 9.08
CA MET A 81 17.15 40.39 9.89
C MET A 81 15.73 39.81 9.73
N VAL A 82 14.75 40.60 9.27
CA VAL A 82 13.37 40.15 9.00
C VAL A 82 13.26 39.48 7.62
N LEU A 83 14.18 39.80 6.67
CA LEU A 83 14.19 39.23 5.32
C LEU A 83 14.92 37.88 5.22
N CYS A 84 15.59 37.44 6.28
CA CYS A 84 16.27 36.13 6.35
C CYS A 84 15.51 35.07 7.15
N LEU A 85 14.18 35.18 7.31
CA LEU A 85 13.37 34.03 7.67
C LEU A 85 13.40 33.09 6.45
N PRO A 86 14.09 31.93 6.54
CA PRO A 86 13.94 30.93 5.51
C PRO A 86 12.45 30.65 5.44
N ALA A 87 11.84 30.81 4.26
CA ALA A 87 10.54 30.28 3.99
C ALA A 87 10.66 28.78 4.31
N LEU A 88 10.23 28.38 5.50
CA LEU A 88 9.89 27.01 5.81
C LEU A 88 8.75 26.70 4.86
N ALA A 89 9.14 26.31 3.62
CA ALA A 89 8.24 25.70 2.68
C ALA A 89 7.70 24.48 3.46
N SER A 90 6.51 24.64 4.04
CA SER A 90 5.75 23.52 4.57
C SER A 90 5.58 22.58 3.39
N SER A 91 6.47 21.58 3.26
CA SER A 91 6.29 20.49 2.34
C SER A 91 4.96 19.87 2.74
N SER A 92 3.90 20.21 2.00
CA SER A 92 2.62 19.53 2.17
C SER A 92 2.89 18.06 1.99
N ALA A 93 2.51 17.25 2.98
CA ALA A 93 2.61 15.81 2.89
C ALA A 93 1.88 15.36 1.62
N ALA A 94 2.63 14.77 0.67
CA ALA A 94 2.06 14.25 -0.55
C ALA A 94 1.41 12.89 -0.26
N GLU A 95 0.29 12.59 -0.93
CA GLU A 95 -0.32 11.26 -0.93
C GLU A 95 0.08 10.54 -2.22
N VAL A 96 0.73 9.39 -2.09
CA VAL A 96 1.15 8.53 -3.20
C VAL A 96 0.16 7.39 -3.34
N LYS A 97 -0.58 7.32 -4.44
CA LYS A 97 -1.49 6.21 -4.73
C LYS A 97 -0.73 5.06 -5.39
N VAL A 98 -0.71 3.91 -4.72
CA VAL A 98 -0.06 2.68 -5.18
C VAL A 98 -1.09 1.65 -5.59
N LEU A 99 -1.01 1.19 -6.83
CA LEU A 99 -1.73 0.01 -7.33
C LEU A 99 -0.77 -1.17 -7.35
N THR A 100 -1.02 -2.21 -6.55
CA THR A 100 -0.11 -3.34 -6.44
C THR A 100 -0.78 -4.67 -6.76
N ALA A 101 -0.09 -5.55 -7.46
CA ALA A 101 -0.53 -6.94 -7.55
C ALA A 101 -0.60 -7.57 -6.14
N GLY A 102 -1.59 -8.47 -5.93
CA GLY A 102 -1.85 -9.09 -4.63
C GLY A 102 -0.61 -9.71 -4.01
N ALA A 103 0.21 -10.37 -4.83
CA ALA A 103 1.44 -11.03 -4.38
C ALA A 103 2.48 -10.08 -3.77
N PHE A 104 2.53 -8.82 -4.19
CA PHE A 104 3.47 -7.84 -3.65
C PHE A 104 2.89 -6.97 -2.53
N LYS A 105 1.58 -7.03 -2.31
CA LYS A 105 0.85 -6.21 -1.32
C LYS A 105 1.48 -6.23 0.08
N GLN A 106 1.82 -7.41 0.58
CA GLN A 106 2.33 -7.56 1.95
C GLN A 106 3.71 -6.91 2.13
N VAL A 107 4.49 -6.80 1.08
CA VAL A 107 5.76 -6.06 1.07
C VAL A 107 5.51 -4.57 1.17
N VAL A 108 4.60 -4.03 0.36
CA VAL A 108 4.24 -2.60 0.40
C VAL A 108 3.74 -2.23 1.80
N LEU A 109 2.78 -2.99 2.34
CA LEU A 109 2.22 -2.74 3.67
C LEU A 109 3.26 -2.81 4.80
N ALA A 110 4.32 -3.62 4.64
CA ALA A 110 5.39 -3.72 5.63
C ALA A 110 6.37 -2.54 5.57
N LEU A 111 6.60 -1.95 4.40
CA LEU A 111 7.58 -0.87 4.19
C LEU A 111 6.96 0.54 4.28
N VAL A 112 5.67 0.67 4.00
CA VAL A 112 4.96 1.97 4.01
C VAL A 112 5.07 2.72 5.34
N PRO A 113 4.89 2.11 6.53
CA PRO A 113 4.97 2.87 7.78
C PRO A 113 6.32 3.55 8.01
N ASP A 114 7.41 2.90 7.59
CA ASP A 114 8.76 3.46 7.70
C ASP A 114 8.99 4.58 6.69
N PHE A 115 8.52 4.41 5.46
CA PHE A 115 8.55 5.42 4.43
C PHE A 115 7.77 6.69 4.85
N GLU A 116 6.54 6.53 5.34
CA GLU A 116 5.72 7.64 5.82
C GLU A 116 6.38 8.40 6.97
N ARG A 117 6.99 7.66 7.92
CA ARG A 117 7.68 8.26 9.07
C ARG A 117 8.92 9.04 8.64
N GLN A 118 9.67 8.55 7.65
CA GLN A 118 10.91 9.18 7.19
C GLN A 118 10.68 10.37 6.29
N THR A 119 9.61 10.35 5.49
CA THR A 119 9.37 11.36 4.45
C THR A 119 8.24 12.34 4.77
N GLY A 120 7.38 12.00 5.72
CA GLY A 120 6.14 12.73 6.00
C GLY A 120 5.04 12.52 4.95
N ASN A 121 5.32 11.87 3.83
CA ASN A 121 4.33 11.56 2.79
C ASN A 121 3.37 10.47 3.26
N LYS A 122 2.21 10.37 2.62
CA LYS A 122 1.21 9.31 2.84
C LYS A 122 1.17 8.37 1.66
N VAL A 123 0.79 7.12 1.89
CA VAL A 123 0.67 6.10 0.85
C VAL A 123 -0.70 5.43 0.91
N ALA A 124 -1.48 5.61 -0.13
CA ALA A 124 -2.75 4.89 -0.33
C ALA A 124 -2.49 3.64 -1.16
N VAL A 125 -2.73 2.47 -0.59
CA VAL A 125 -2.46 1.17 -1.24
C VAL A 125 -3.77 0.50 -1.64
N ASP A 126 -3.92 0.21 -2.93
CA ASP A 126 -4.99 -0.63 -3.44
C ASP A 126 -4.41 -1.81 -4.24
N ASN A 127 -5.11 -2.92 -4.29
CA ASN A 127 -4.60 -4.14 -4.92
C ASN A 127 -5.65 -4.90 -5.71
N ASP A 128 -5.17 -5.59 -6.75
CA ASP A 128 -5.95 -6.49 -7.59
C ASP A 128 -5.00 -7.54 -8.22
N THR A 129 -5.52 -8.39 -9.11
CA THR A 129 -4.66 -9.20 -9.99
C THR A 129 -3.88 -8.29 -10.95
N ALA A 130 -2.75 -8.76 -11.46
CA ALA A 130 -1.95 -7.97 -12.41
C ALA A 130 -2.75 -7.55 -13.65
N GLY A 131 -3.54 -8.47 -14.23
CA GLY A 131 -4.43 -8.17 -15.36
C GLY A 131 -5.63 -7.31 -14.98
N GLY A 132 -6.14 -7.43 -13.75
CA GLY A 132 -7.18 -6.55 -13.22
C GLY A 132 -6.69 -5.10 -13.15
N LEU A 133 -5.49 -4.89 -12.59
CA LEU A 133 -4.86 -3.57 -12.52
C LEU A 133 -4.57 -3.00 -13.91
N GLN A 134 -4.11 -3.83 -14.85
CA GLN A 134 -3.93 -3.39 -16.24
C GLN A 134 -5.22 -2.79 -16.79
N LYS A 135 -6.34 -3.51 -16.70
CA LYS A 135 -7.66 -3.03 -17.19
C LYS A 135 -8.10 -1.75 -16.50
N ARG A 136 -7.91 -1.63 -15.17
CA ARG A 136 -8.23 -0.43 -14.41
C ARG A 136 -7.43 0.78 -14.89
N ILE A 137 -6.12 0.62 -15.09
CA ILE A 137 -5.23 1.68 -15.60
C ILE A 137 -5.59 2.06 -17.03
N GLU A 138 -5.84 1.09 -17.90
CA GLU A 138 -6.27 1.33 -19.29
C GLU A 138 -7.61 2.09 -19.33
N SER A 139 -8.52 1.82 -18.39
CA SER A 139 -9.80 2.53 -18.22
C SER A 139 -9.64 3.92 -17.60
N GLY A 140 -8.43 4.37 -17.27
CA GLY A 140 -8.15 5.73 -16.79
C GLY A 140 -8.11 5.89 -15.28
N GLU A 141 -7.99 4.82 -14.51
CA GLU A 141 -7.81 4.96 -13.06
C GLU A 141 -6.51 5.69 -12.74
N ALA A 142 -6.60 6.73 -11.90
CA ALA A 142 -5.45 7.50 -11.47
C ALA A 142 -4.59 6.72 -10.47
N PHE A 143 -3.27 6.81 -10.63
CA PHE A 143 -2.29 6.22 -9.73
C PHE A 143 -0.95 6.96 -9.86
N ASP A 144 -0.04 6.78 -8.90
CA ASP A 144 1.32 7.32 -8.95
C ASP A 144 2.34 6.20 -9.21
N VAL A 145 2.19 5.07 -8.55
CA VAL A 145 3.06 3.88 -8.71
C VAL A 145 2.20 2.65 -8.97
N ALA A 146 2.57 1.85 -9.97
CA ALA A 146 1.99 0.51 -10.10
C ALA A 146 3.08 -0.55 -9.93
N ILE A 147 2.75 -1.65 -9.22
CA ILE A 147 3.63 -2.79 -8.97
C ILE A 147 2.97 -4.03 -9.52
N ILE A 148 3.38 -4.39 -10.73
CA ILE A 148 2.79 -5.45 -11.54
C ILE A 148 3.89 -6.21 -12.30
N THR A 149 3.52 -7.09 -13.25
CA THR A 149 4.50 -7.85 -14.04
C THR A 149 5.20 -6.97 -15.08
N PRO A 150 6.47 -7.24 -15.43
CA PRO A 150 7.26 -6.44 -16.39
C PRO A 150 6.55 -6.20 -17.71
N THR A 151 5.98 -7.26 -18.30
CA THR A 151 5.29 -7.19 -19.60
C THR A 151 4.12 -6.20 -19.59
N ILE A 152 3.36 -6.13 -18.47
CA ILE A 152 2.27 -5.16 -18.34
C ILE A 152 2.83 -3.74 -18.18
N VAL A 153 3.89 -3.56 -17.37
CA VAL A 153 4.55 -2.23 -17.23
C VAL A 153 5.02 -1.72 -18.59
N ASP A 154 5.67 -2.59 -19.36
CA ASP A 154 6.17 -2.22 -20.71
C ASP A 154 5.03 -1.85 -21.66
N GLY A 155 3.93 -2.61 -21.65
CA GLY A 155 2.72 -2.31 -22.44
C GLY A 155 2.07 -0.99 -22.05
N LEU A 156 1.97 -0.71 -20.75
CA LEU A 156 1.43 0.55 -20.23
C LEU A 156 2.36 1.76 -20.53
N ALA A 157 3.67 1.55 -20.54
CA ALA A 157 4.63 2.56 -20.96
C ALA A 157 4.51 2.86 -22.47
N ALA A 158 4.38 1.83 -23.30
CA ALA A 158 4.16 1.97 -24.74
C ALA A 158 2.85 2.70 -25.07
N SER A 159 1.80 2.53 -24.25
CA SER A 159 0.53 3.25 -24.39
C SER A 159 0.50 4.63 -23.71
N GLY A 160 1.65 5.12 -23.19
CA GLY A 160 1.74 6.44 -22.56
C GLY A 160 1.10 6.54 -21.16
N LYS A 161 0.71 5.44 -20.54
CA LYS A 161 0.15 5.42 -19.19
C LYS A 161 1.23 5.43 -18.10
N MET A 162 2.43 4.97 -18.41
CA MET A 162 3.59 4.99 -17.53
C MET A 162 4.76 5.74 -18.16
N VAL A 163 5.64 6.27 -17.32
CA VAL A 163 6.87 6.93 -17.77
C VAL A 163 7.79 5.89 -18.40
N PRO A 164 8.25 6.07 -19.65
CA PRO A 164 9.21 5.18 -20.27
C PRO A 164 10.49 5.06 -19.43
N ASN A 165 11.07 3.88 -19.36
CA ASN A 165 12.28 3.57 -18.59
C ASN A 165 12.19 3.83 -17.07
N SER A 166 11.00 4.05 -16.51
CA SER A 166 10.80 4.14 -15.06
C SER A 166 10.73 2.77 -14.37
N ARG A 167 10.85 1.68 -15.14
CA ARG A 167 10.72 0.32 -14.66
C ARG A 167 11.86 -0.08 -13.74
N VAL A 168 11.50 -0.57 -12.53
CA VAL A 168 12.43 -1.12 -11.54
C VAL A 168 11.95 -2.51 -11.13
N ASN A 169 12.72 -3.56 -11.42
CA ASN A 169 12.43 -4.89 -10.91
C ASN A 169 12.67 -4.90 -9.39
N LEU A 170 11.70 -5.39 -8.62
CA LEU A 170 11.74 -5.36 -7.18
C LEU A 170 12.05 -6.73 -6.59
N ALA A 171 11.20 -7.71 -6.87
CA ALA A 171 11.33 -9.04 -6.34
C ALA A 171 10.71 -10.09 -7.27
N THR A 172 11.06 -11.34 -7.00
CA THR A 172 10.49 -12.52 -7.66
C THR A 172 9.75 -13.39 -6.65
N VAL A 173 8.74 -14.10 -7.10
CA VAL A 173 8.01 -15.06 -6.28
C VAL A 173 7.71 -16.33 -7.07
N SER A 174 7.91 -17.46 -6.42
CA SER A 174 7.61 -18.79 -6.93
C SER A 174 6.18 -19.23 -6.58
N ILE A 175 5.65 -20.20 -7.33
CA ILE A 175 4.40 -20.86 -7.01
C ILE A 175 4.65 -21.96 -5.99
N GLY A 176 3.74 -22.09 -5.03
CA GLY A 176 3.77 -23.14 -4.01
C GLY A 176 2.42 -23.79 -3.82
N VAL A 177 2.45 -24.88 -3.08
CA VAL A 177 1.29 -25.68 -2.68
C VAL A 177 0.94 -25.40 -1.24
N VAL A 178 -0.36 -25.26 -0.95
CA VAL A 178 -0.88 -24.97 0.38
C VAL A 178 -1.93 -25.99 0.78
N VAL A 179 -1.88 -26.37 2.07
CA VAL A 179 -2.89 -27.19 2.75
C VAL A 179 -3.33 -26.50 4.03
N LYS A 180 -4.43 -26.96 4.61
CA LYS A 180 -4.88 -26.49 5.93
C LYS A 180 -3.92 -26.95 7.02
N GLU A 181 -3.74 -26.12 8.04
CA GLU A 181 -2.97 -26.51 9.23
C GLU A 181 -3.54 -27.77 9.87
N GLY A 182 -2.65 -28.74 10.20
CA GLY A 182 -3.01 -30.05 10.70
C GLY A 182 -3.41 -31.08 9.62
N ALA A 183 -3.60 -30.68 8.37
CA ALA A 183 -3.84 -31.63 7.29
C ALA A 183 -2.54 -32.32 6.84
N PRO A 184 -2.62 -33.59 6.34
CA PRO A 184 -1.47 -34.27 5.76
C PRO A 184 -0.87 -33.45 4.61
N LYS A 185 0.47 -33.34 4.59
CA LYS A 185 1.18 -32.70 3.49
C LYS A 185 1.40 -33.73 2.37
N PRO A 186 0.87 -33.47 1.16
CA PRO A 186 1.15 -34.37 0.02
C PRO A 186 2.61 -34.28 -0.38
N ASP A 187 3.14 -35.36 -0.95
CA ASP A 187 4.44 -35.30 -1.64
C ASP A 187 4.27 -34.51 -2.94
N ILE A 188 5.13 -33.52 -3.12
CA ILE A 188 5.21 -32.67 -4.30
C ILE A 188 6.66 -32.55 -4.81
N GLY A 189 7.57 -33.44 -4.39
CA GLY A 189 8.98 -33.36 -4.67
C GLY A 189 9.35 -33.62 -6.13
N THR A 190 8.47 -34.28 -6.89
CA THR A 190 8.62 -34.54 -8.32
C THR A 190 7.37 -34.11 -9.10
N VAL A 191 7.51 -33.95 -10.42
CA VAL A 191 6.37 -33.62 -11.30
C VAL A 191 5.26 -34.66 -11.17
N GLU A 192 5.61 -35.93 -11.09
CA GLU A 192 4.62 -37.01 -10.97
C GLU A 192 3.96 -37.03 -9.58
N ALA A 193 4.72 -36.80 -8.50
CA ALA A 193 4.16 -36.69 -7.17
C ALA A 193 3.19 -35.48 -7.06
N PHE A 194 3.56 -34.33 -7.60
CA PHE A 194 2.66 -33.16 -7.67
C PHE A 194 1.38 -33.45 -8.46
N LYS A 195 1.51 -34.10 -9.65
CA LYS A 195 0.37 -34.52 -10.46
C LYS A 195 -0.56 -35.43 -9.68
N ASN A 196 0.00 -36.45 -9.00
CA ASN A 196 -0.77 -37.38 -8.17
C ASN A 196 -1.46 -36.68 -7.00
N ALA A 197 -0.80 -35.69 -6.37
CA ALA A 197 -1.41 -34.88 -5.31
C ALA A 197 -2.64 -34.11 -5.83
N LEU A 198 -2.55 -33.49 -7.01
CA LEU A 198 -3.68 -32.81 -7.65
C LEU A 198 -4.82 -33.77 -8.00
N LEU A 199 -4.51 -34.95 -8.52
CA LEU A 199 -5.50 -35.95 -8.93
C LEU A 199 -6.22 -36.55 -7.73
N SER A 200 -5.51 -36.82 -6.62
CA SER A 200 -6.04 -37.43 -5.40
C SER A 200 -6.85 -36.46 -4.53
N ALA A 201 -6.54 -35.16 -4.57
CA ALA A 201 -7.28 -34.17 -3.80
C ALA A 201 -8.76 -34.12 -4.22
N LYS A 202 -9.68 -34.02 -3.24
CA LYS A 202 -11.12 -33.89 -3.51
C LYS A 202 -11.48 -32.57 -4.18
N SER A 203 -10.71 -31.52 -3.90
CA SER A 203 -10.88 -30.20 -4.50
C SER A 203 -9.54 -29.46 -4.54
N VAL A 204 -9.34 -28.67 -5.58
CA VAL A 204 -8.11 -27.89 -5.82
C VAL A 204 -8.46 -26.42 -6.00
N ALA A 205 -7.84 -25.54 -5.22
CA ALA A 205 -8.06 -24.10 -5.33
C ALA A 205 -6.89 -23.41 -6.05
N TYR A 206 -7.21 -22.51 -6.98
CA TYR A 206 -6.24 -21.60 -7.61
C TYR A 206 -6.95 -20.35 -8.12
N ILE A 207 -6.19 -19.34 -8.52
CA ILE A 207 -6.74 -18.09 -9.06
C ILE A 207 -7.44 -18.34 -10.39
N ASP A 208 -8.62 -17.77 -10.57
CA ASP A 208 -9.34 -17.82 -11.85
C ASP A 208 -8.49 -17.18 -12.96
N PRO A 209 -8.11 -17.95 -14.01
CA PRO A 209 -7.33 -17.42 -15.11
C PRO A 209 -7.96 -16.19 -15.78
N ALA A 210 -9.30 -16.15 -15.84
CA ALA A 210 -10.05 -15.05 -16.44
C ALA A 210 -9.90 -13.73 -15.68
N SER A 211 -9.51 -13.78 -14.40
CA SER A 211 -9.23 -12.57 -13.60
C SER A 211 -7.87 -11.91 -13.93
N GLY A 212 -7.03 -12.55 -14.75
CA GLY A 212 -5.72 -12.04 -15.14
C GLY A 212 -4.63 -12.18 -14.06
N GLY A 213 -4.84 -13.06 -13.07
CA GLY A 213 -3.83 -13.39 -12.08
C GLY A 213 -2.74 -14.31 -12.67
N SER A 214 -1.47 -13.91 -12.54
CA SER A 214 -0.33 -14.62 -13.15
C SER A 214 -0.23 -16.09 -12.72
N SER A 215 -0.46 -16.38 -11.43
CA SER A 215 -0.45 -17.76 -10.94
C SER A 215 -1.60 -18.60 -11.51
N GLY A 216 -2.79 -18.05 -11.62
CA GLY A 216 -3.95 -18.75 -12.16
C GLY A 216 -3.77 -19.11 -13.63
N ILE A 217 -3.33 -18.15 -14.45
CA ILE A 217 -3.01 -18.36 -15.85
C ILE A 217 -1.96 -19.47 -16.02
N TYR A 218 -0.93 -19.43 -15.15
CA TYR A 218 0.12 -20.46 -15.21
C TYR A 218 -0.40 -21.84 -14.79
N VAL A 219 -1.12 -21.93 -13.66
CA VAL A 219 -1.64 -23.21 -13.15
C VAL A 219 -2.58 -23.86 -14.16
N ASP A 220 -3.50 -23.10 -14.74
CA ASP A 220 -4.45 -23.65 -15.72
C ASP A 220 -3.74 -24.22 -16.95
N LYS A 221 -2.74 -23.50 -17.50
CA LYS A 221 -1.88 -24.02 -18.58
C LYS A 221 -1.01 -25.20 -18.15
N LEU A 222 -0.58 -25.25 -16.89
CA LEU A 222 0.18 -26.37 -16.35
C LEU A 222 -0.68 -27.62 -16.28
N LEU A 223 -1.96 -27.54 -15.90
CA LEU A 223 -2.88 -28.67 -15.92
C LEU A 223 -3.03 -29.27 -17.32
N GLU A 224 -3.09 -28.45 -18.38
CA GLU A 224 -3.10 -28.89 -19.77
C GLU A 224 -1.80 -29.58 -20.14
N ARG A 225 -0.67 -28.96 -19.83
CA ARG A 225 0.67 -29.51 -20.12
C ARG A 225 0.94 -30.84 -19.42
N LEU A 226 0.37 -31.04 -18.21
CA LEU A 226 0.45 -32.29 -17.47
C LEU A 226 -0.58 -33.33 -17.92
N GLY A 227 -1.51 -33.00 -18.81
CA GLY A 227 -2.58 -33.87 -19.27
C GLY A 227 -3.61 -34.24 -18.23
N ILE A 228 -3.84 -33.37 -17.23
CA ILE A 228 -4.79 -33.61 -16.13
C ILE A 228 -5.89 -32.55 -16.01
N ALA A 229 -6.00 -31.66 -16.99
CA ALA A 229 -6.97 -30.57 -16.97
C ALA A 229 -8.42 -31.09 -16.82
N ASP A 230 -8.79 -32.14 -17.54
CA ASP A 230 -10.14 -32.71 -17.51
C ASP A 230 -10.51 -33.35 -16.16
N GLN A 231 -9.51 -33.80 -15.40
CA GLN A 231 -9.74 -34.40 -14.07
C GLN A 231 -9.71 -33.33 -12.95
N VAL A 232 -8.94 -32.25 -13.09
CA VAL A 232 -8.75 -31.26 -12.05
C VAL A 232 -9.76 -30.09 -12.17
N ARG A 233 -10.03 -29.59 -13.38
CA ARG A 233 -10.96 -28.46 -13.58
C ARG A 233 -12.37 -28.70 -13.03
N PRO A 234 -13.00 -29.87 -13.13
CA PRO A 234 -14.33 -30.11 -12.57
C PRO A 234 -14.41 -29.98 -11.04
N LYS A 235 -13.29 -30.21 -10.35
CA LYS A 235 -13.18 -30.07 -8.88
C LYS A 235 -12.44 -28.81 -8.44
N ALA A 236 -12.15 -27.89 -9.38
CA ALA A 236 -11.46 -26.66 -9.09
C ALA A 236 -12.36 -25.67 -8.34
N LYS A 237 -11.79 -24.98 -7.36
CA LYS A 237 -12.37 -23.83 -6.65
C LYS A 237 -11.61 -22.59 -7.07
N LEU A 238 -12.18 -21.86 -8.03
CA LEU A 238 -11.54 -20.68 -8.61
C LEU A 238 -11.82 -19.43 -7.79
N LYS A 239 -10.76 -18.64 -7.50
CA LYS A 239 -10.85 -17.37 -6.79
C LYS A 239 -10.47 -16.23 -7.73
N LYS A 240 -11.30 -15.21 -7.85
CA LYS A 240 -11.06 -14.07 -8.79
C LYS A 240 -9.92 -13.15 -8.35
N GLY A 241 -9.55 -13.19 -7.09
CA GLY A 241 -8.46 -12.41 -6.51
C GLY A 241 -8.33 -12.65 -5.01
N GLY A 242 -7.29 -12.08 -4.38
CA GLY A 242 -6.97 -12.33 -2.97
C GLY A 242 -6.35 -13.71 -2.73
N TYR A 243 -6.35 -14.17 -1.50
CA TYR A 243 -5.59 -15.34 -1.08
C TYR A 243 -6.36 -16.65 -1.32
N VAL A 244 -5.86 -17.52 -2.21
CA VAL A 244 -6.39 -18.88 -2.42
C VAL A 244 -6.41 -19.66 -1.10
N ALA A 245 -5.44 -19.42 -0.23
CA ALA A 245 -5.34 -20.06 1.07
C ALA A 245 -6.57 -19.82 1.98
N ASP A 246 -7.39 -18.77 1.74
CA ASP A 246 -8.65 -18.57 2.47
C ASP A 246 -9.63 -19.74 2.24
N LEU A 247 -9.71 -20.25 0.99
CA LEU A 247 -10.55 -21.39 0.63
C LEU A 247 -10.06 -22.69 1.29
N ILE A 248 -8.77 -22.77 1.57
CA ILE A 248 -8.15 -23.90 2.26
C ILE A 248 -8.49 -23.86 3.76
N VAL A 249 -8.34 -22.69 4.37
CA VAL A 249 -8.64 -22.50 5.80
C VAL A 249 -10.12 -22.67 6.08
N SER A 250 -11.00 -22.16 5.22
CA SER A 250 -12.46 -22.33 5.33
C SER A 250 -12.92 -23.79 5.10
N GLY A 251 -12.09 -24.63 4.48
CA GLY A 251 -12.42 -26.01 4.13
C GLY A 251 -13.21 -26.15 2.82
N GLU A 252 -13.34 -25.07 2.03
CA GLU A 252 -13.96 -25.10 0.71
C GLU A 252 -13.10 -25.85 -0.32
N ALA A 253 -11.78 -25.88 -0.10
CA ALA A 253 -10.86 -26.65 -0.90
C ALA A 253 -9.83 -27.37 -0.02
N GLU A 254 -9.37 -28.54 -0.50
CA GLU A 254 -8.42 -29.39 0.22
C GLU A 254 -6.97 -29.00 -0.08
N LEU A 255 -6.66 -28.69 -1.32
CA LEU A 255 -5.33 -28.33 -1.81
C LEU A 255 -5.39 -27.01 -2.58
N GLY A 256 -4.43 -26.13 -2.32
CA GLY A 256 -4.32 -24.87 -3.05
C GLY A 256 -2.98 -24.73 -3.76
N VAL A 257 -2.99 -24.07 -4.92
CA VAL A 257 -1.78 -23.71 -5.68
C VAL A 257 -1.78 -22.21 -5.93
N HIS A 258 -0.80 -21.51 -5.37
CA HIS A 258 -0.74 -20.04 -5.43
C HIS A 258 0.68 -19.54 -5.28
N GLN A 259 0.90 -18.25 -5.47
CA GLN A 259 2.19 -17.64 -5.18
C GLN A 259 2.50 -17.72 -3.68
N ILE A 260 3.74 -18.06 -3.34
CA ILE A 260 4.17 -18.29 -1.95
C ILE A 260 3.89 -17.07 -1.07
N SER A 261 4.12 -15.86 -1.59
CA SER A 261 3.87 -14.60 -0.87
C SER A 261 2.39 -14.35 -0.51
N GLU A 262 1.47 -15.05 -1.15
CA GLU A 262 0.03 -15.00 -0.88
C GLU A 262 -0.46 -16.20 -0.05
N ILE A 263 0.42 -17.17 0.23
CA ILE A 263 0.17 -18.28 1.15
C ILE A 263 0.65 -17.92 2.56
N VAL A 264 1.90 -17.45 2.67
CA VAL A 264 2.60 -17.18 3.93
C VAL A 264 1.81 -16.29 4.92
N PRO A 265 1.08 -15.23 4.50
CA PRO A 265 0.39 -14.36 5.43
C PRO A 265 -0.92 -14.93 6.00
N VAL A 266 -1.42 -16.06 5.48
CA VAL A 266 -2.74 -16.59 5.85
C VAL A 266 -2.61 -17.54 7.05
N LYS A 267 -3.14 -17.14 8.19
CA LYS A 267 -3.16 -17.96 9.41
C LYS A 267 -4.02 -19.21 9.21
N GLY A 268 -3.56 -20.36 9.69
CA GLY A 268 -4.23 -21.63 9.53
C GLY A 268 -3.99 -22.31 8.16
N ALA A 269 -3.20 -21.68 7.29
CA ALA A 269 -2.69 -22.27 6.06
C ALA A 269 -1.22 -22.66 6.24
N VAL A 270 -0.83 -23.79 5.67
CA VAL A 270 0.55 -24.30 5.72
C VAL A 270 1.08 -24.47 4.30
N LEU A 271 2.18 -23.78 4.01
CA LEU A 271 2.95 -23.99 2.78
C LEU A 271 3.56 -25.40 2.84
N VAL A 272 3.21 -26.23 1.85
CA VAL A 272 3.85 -27.55 1.66
C VAL A 272 5.25 -27.39 1.11
N GLY A 273 5.38 -26.56 0.09
CA GLY A 273 6.64 -26.23 -0.59
C GLY A 273 6.40 -25.57 -1.94
N PRO A 274 7.49 -25.19 -2.64
CA PRO A 274 7.44 -24.74 -4.02
C PRO A 274 7.13 -25.92 -4.95
N LEU A 275 6.68 -25.61 -6.17
CA LEU A 275 6.55 -26.63 -7.22
C LEU A 275 7.92 -27.22 -7.57
N PRO A 276 7.98 -28.46 -8.12
CA PRO A 276 9.19 -29.05 -8.70
C PRO A 276 9.85 -28.09 -9.72
N LYS A 277 11.17 -28.07 -9.78
CA LYS A 277 11.95 -27.14 -10.62
C LYS A 277 11.52 -27.16 -12.08
N GLU A 278 11.22 -28.35 -12.60
CA GLU A 278 10.85 -28.60 -14.01
C GLU A 278 9.54 -27.94 -14.40
N ILE A 279 8.68 -27.70 -13.41
CA ILE A 279 7.37 -27.08 -13.58
C ILE A 279 7.20 -25.83 -12.71
N GLN A 280 8.29 -25.27 -12.19
CA GLN A 280 8.19 -24.03 -11.40
C GLN A 280 7.98 -22.84 -12.34
N ASN A 281 7.21 -21.88 -11.87
CA ASN A 281 7.11 -20.57 -12.48
C ASN A 281 7.46 -19.50 -11.43
N THR A 282 8.38 -18.64 -11.81
CA THR A 282 8.78 -17.51 -10.99
C THR A 282 8.32 -16.22 -11.65
N THR A 283 7.48 -15.48 -10.95
CA THR A 283 6.94 -14.20 -11.43
C THR A 283 7.78 -13.06 -10.87
N THR A 284 8.28 -12.18 -11.74
CA THR A 284 8.90 -10.90 -11.34
C THR A 284 7.85 -9.84 -11.13
N TYR A 285 7.96 -9.09 -10.04
CA TYR A 285 7.19 -7.88 -9.78
C TYR A 285 8.05 -6.64 -9.95
N THR A 286 7.50 -5.67 -10.64
CA THR A 286 8.20 -4.50 -11.16
C THR A 286 7.40 -3.27 -10.83
N ALA A 287 8.04 -2.25 -10.27
CA ALA A 287 7.45 -0.93 -10.10
C ALA A 287 7.57 -0.13 -11.40
N GLY A 288 6.54 0.66 -11.71
CA GLY A 288 6.53 1.67 -12.75
C GLY A 288 5.87 2.95 -12.27
N LEU A 289 6.40 4.09 -12.72
CA LEU A 289 5.88 5.42 -12.40
C LEU A 289 4.78 5.81 -13.39
N SER A 290 3.65 6.31 -12.89
CA SER A 290 2.58 6.86 -13.74
C SER A 290 3.05 8.07 -14.52
N ALA A 291 2.68 8.17 -15.80
CA ALA A 291 2.94 9.36 -16.61
C ALA A 291 2.16 10.59 -16.06
N ALA A 292 1.00 10.36 -15.43
CA ALA A 292 0.12 11.36 -14.83
C ALA A 292 0.29 11.48 -13.30
N ALA A 293 1.39 10.96 -12.73
CA ALA A 293 1.64 11.02 -11.29
C ALA A 293 1.58 12.45 -10.77
N GLN A 294 0.78 12.66 -9.73
CA GLN A 294 0.59 13.99 -9.10
C GLN A 294 1.81 14.39 -8.27
N ASN A 295 2.43 13.40 -7.59
CA ASN A 295 3.55 13.60 -6.66
C ASN A 295 4.76 12.76 -7.10
N LYS A 296 5.35 13.12 -8.25
CA LYS A 296 6.43 12.34 -8.89
C LYS A 296 7.62 12.08 -7.98
N ASP A 297 8.06 13.10 -7.24
CA ASP A 297 9.23 12.96 -6.36
C ASP A 297 8.96 11.99 -5.20
N ALA A 298 7.78 12.08 -4.57
CA ALA A 298 7.36 11.16 -3.53
C ALA A 298 7.18 9.73 -4.06
N ALA A 299 6.62 9.57 -5.27
CA ALA A 299 6.47 8.28 -5.94
C ALA A 299 7.83 7.64 -6.27
N GLN A 300 8.79 8.42 -6.78
CA GLN A 300 10.16 7.96 -7.03
C GLN A 300 10.89 7.59 -5.73
N ALA A 301 10.72 8.39 -4.67
CA ALA A 301 11.27 8.06 -3.36
C ALA A 301 10.70 6.74 -2.81
N LEU A 302 9.40 6.47 -3.00
CA LEU A 302 8.80 5.20 -2.63
C LEU A 302 9.37 4.03 -3.45
N ILE A 303 9.50 4.16 -4.76
CA ILE A 303 10.13 3.13 -5.62
C ILE A 303 11.56 2.85 -5.14
N LYS A 304 12.33 3.87 -4.80
CA LYS A 304 13.69 3.73 -4.25
C LYS A 304 13.69 3.00 -2.91
N THR A 305 12.72 3.26 -2.03
CA THR A 305 12.56 2.53 -0.76
C THR A 305 12.25 1.06 -1.02
N LEU A 306 11.33 0.76 -1.94
CA LEU A 306 10.94 -0.60 -2.30
C LEU A 306 12.03 -1.40 -3.02
N SER A 307 13.01 -0.75 -3.65
CA SER A 307 14.17 -1.38 -4.31
C SER A 307 15.45 -1.32 -3.50
N GLY A 308 15.42 -0.69 -2.33
CA GLY A 308 16.59 -0.50 -1.48
C GLY A 308 17.00 -1.76 -0.71
N PRO A 309 18.23 -1.79 -0.16
CA PRO A 309 18.76 -2.95 0.56
C PRO A 309 17.88 -3.40 1.76
N ALA A 310 17.22 -2.46 2.43
CA ALA A 310 16.31 -2.75 3.54
C ALA A 310 15.10 -3.58 3.12
N ALA A 311 14.65 -3.47 1.86
CA ALA A 311 13.53 -4.24 1.35
C ALA A 311 13.84 -5.74 1.18
N ALA A 312 15.10 -6.11 0.97
CA ALA A 312 15.50 -7.50 0.72
C ALA A 312 15.14 -8.46 1.88
N SER A 313 15.29 -8.01 3.12
CA SER A 313 14.86 -8.79 4.30
C SER A 313 13.35 -8.95 4.38
N VAL A 314 12.62 -7.91 3.99
CA VAL A 314 11.16 -7.93 3.94
C VAL A 314 10.68 -8.87 2.84
N PHE A 315 11.32 -8.87 1.65
CA PHE A 315 11.00 -9.82 0.58
C PHE A 315 11.06 -11.26 1.07
N LYS A 316 12.20 -11.66 1.67
CA LYS A 316 12.39 -13.01 2.21
C LYS A 316 11.36 -13.37 3.26
N ALA A 317 11.09 -12.46 4.21
CA ALA A 317 10.07 -12.66 5.23
C ALA A 317 8.64 -12.82 4.66
N LYS A 318 8.40 -12.31 3.45
CA LYS A 318 7.13 -12.44 2.73
C LYS A 318 7.13 -13.54 1.66
N GLY A 319 8.14 -14.43 1.63
CA GLY A 319 8.22 -15.53 0.68
C GLY A 319 8.58 -15.10 -0.75
N MET A 320 9.34 -14.02 -0.88
CA MET A 320 9.85 -13.50 -2.15
C MET A 320 11.38 -13.43 -2.12
N GLU A 321 12.00 -13.36 -3.29
CA GLU A 321 13.43 -13.11 -3.42
C GLU A 321 13.66 -11.78 -4.15
N PRO A 322 14.72 -11.01 -3.79
CA PRO A 322 15.08 -9.82 -4.54
C PRO A 322 15.24 -10.15 -6.03
N ALA A 323 14.77 -9.27 -6.91
CA ALA A 323 15.07 -9.39 -8.33
C ALA A 323 16.53 -8.99 -8.58
N ASN A 324 17.22 -9.80 -9.38
CA ASN A 324 18.60 -9.53 -9.85
C ASN A 324 18.61 -8.44 -10.91
#